data_9b88c82986a34a148d1fa54c901638ac
#
_entry.id   9b88c82986a34a148d1fa54c901638ac
#
_cell.length_a   1.000
_cell.length_b   1.000
_cell.length_c   1.000
_cell.angle_alpha   90.00
_cell.angle_beta   90.00
_cell.angle_gamma   90.00
#
_symmetry.space_group_name_H-M   'P 1'
#
loop_
_entity.id
_entity.type
_entity.pdbx_description
1 polymer ?
#
loop_
_entity_poly.entity_id
_entity_poly.type
_entity_poly.pdbx_seq_one_letter_code
_entity_poly.pdbx_strand_id
1 'polypeptide(L)'
;MAYITKRGSSYGVRYTYQDEQGKNCNKWESFSTKEEAINRKKQIEHELANGTFLIPSTITVKEFLMEWLPKQCNKHKWAPCTYQSNLGTVQNLIIPYIGDMQMQKLKPHHLEDLYSTLSKTPCGQYYEGKKQVLSEKQQQRFLSGTTIHEVHRLLRTAFQYAVEWGILIKSPVPVDSPKKSIQERAIWDADEMWAALASMEDPILHLAVHLTLVGALREGEVAGLTPEDLDFEGADGTGTFRINKCMQRVQKASLAKTGKDCILQEFEDKREGSTTTLVLKKTKTASSNRTIFMTAVLKEELKHWLKRLEMDEAVEPERYRNSGMLLRLPNGLAVEPILIRKKFIKWQDEHPEFTRIVFHGLRHSSATYQLMISGGDVKAVQGTTGHASANLLVNTYAHIQKDSRKKLGKKFEEGFYKPGATLVQAAPVEAEPTISVSALLELLKDADPSVKAQLRLALLT
;
A
#
# COMPACT_ATOMS: atom_id res chain seq x y z
N MET A 1 0.77 -28.54 41.34
CA MET A 1 1.85 -29.56 41.57
C MET A 1 1.90 -30.50 40.41
N ALA A 2 3.10 -30.90 39.96
CA ALA A 2 3.27 -31.87 38.88
C ALA A 2 3.85 -33.19 39.41
N TYR A 3 3.33 -34.34 38.95
CA TYR A 3 3.73 -35.69 39.39
C TYR A 3 4.21 -36.49 38.16
N ILE A 4 5.22 -37.35 38.41
CA ILE A 4 5.71 -38.28 37.38
C ILE A 4 5.20 -39.68 37.69
N THR A 5 4.65 -40.37 36.71
CA THR A 5 4.16 -41.75 36.81
C THR A 5 4.76 -42.60 35.71
N LYS A 6 5.29 -43.78 36.00
CA LYS A 6 5.76 -44.76 35.03
C LYS A 6 4.59 -45.59 34.53
N ARG A 7 4.42 -45.74 33.21
CA ARG A 7 3.43 -46.62 32.55
C ARG A 7 4.12 -47.48 31.51
N GLY A 8 4.34 -48.74 31.82
CA GLY A 8 5.07 -49.64 30.91
C GLY A 8 6.45 -49.10 30.59
N SER A 9 6.71 -48.85 29.29
CA SER A 9 7.97 -48.29 28.76
C SER A 9 8.01 -46.77 28.72
N SER A 10 6.93 -46.05 29.12
CA SER A 10 6.86 -44.58 29.04
C SER A 10 6.70 -43.93 30.41
N TYR A 11 7.03 -42.65 30.51
CA TYR A 11 6.92 -41.82 31.71
C TYR A 11 5.92 -40.70 31.44
N GLY A 12 4.91 -40.57 32.33
CA GLY A 12 3.91 -39.50 32.22
C GLY A 12 4.12 -38.43 33.27
N VAL A 13 3.93 -37.17 32.85
CA VAL A 13 3.86 -36.04 33.77
C VAL A 13 2.40 -35.61 33.88
N ARG A 14 1.83 -35.70 35.07
CA ARG A 14 0.49 -35.22 35.38
C ARG A 14 0.61 -33.93 36.18
N TYR A 15 -0.12 -32.90 35.78
CA TYR A 15 -0.15 -31.64 36.49
C TYR A 15 -1.53 -31.01 36.48
N THR A 16 -1.78 -30.16 37.49
CA THR A 16 -3.01 -29.39 37.62
C THR A 16 -2.72 -27.94 37.37
N TYR A 17 -3.56 -27.31 36.55
CA TYR A 17 -3.54 -25.86 36.27
C TYR A 17 -4.96 -25.30 36.39
N GLN A 18 -5.08 -23.99 36.54
CA GLN A 18 -6.38 -23.32 36.49
C GLN A 18 -6.65 -22.81 35.04
N ASP A 19 -7.86 -23.07 34.57
CA ASP A 19 -8.32 -22.51 33.30
C ASP A 19 -8.69 -21.01 33.46
N GLU A 20 -9.12 -20.37 32.38
CA GLU A 20 -9.52 -18.94 32.35
C GLU A 20 -10.69 -18.63 33.30
N GLN A 21 -11.45 -19.62 33.71
CA GLN A 21 -12.59 -19.51 34.64
C GLN A 21 -12.19 -19.84 36.10
N GLY A 22 -10.91 -20.08 36.34
CA GLY A 22 -10.38 -20.44 37.66
C GLY A 22 -10.64 -21.89 38.07
N LYS A 23 -11.16 -22.75 37.16
CA LYS A 23 -11.43 -24.16 37.45
C LYS A 23 -10.14 -24.97 37.34
N ASN A 24 -9.93 -25.87 38.31
CA ASN A 24 -8.79 -26.79 38.31
C ASN A 24 -8.93 -27.84 37.20
N CYS A 25 -8.02 -27.81 36.22
CA CYS A 25 -7.90 -28.75 35.13
C CYS A 25 -6.67 -29.63 35.30
N ASN A 26 -6.77 -30.93 34.94
CA ASN A 26 -5.66 -31.85 34.96
C ASN A 26 -5.20 -32.15 33.53
N LYS A 27 -3.89 -32.16 33.29
CA LYS A 27 -3.29 -32.58 32.04
C LYS A 27 -2.27 -33.68 32.25
N TRP A 28 -2.12 -34.51 31.23
CA TRP A 28 -1.16 -35.60 31.14
C TRP A 28 -0.31 -35.46 29.89
N GLU A 29 1.02 -35.52 30.04
CA GLU A 29 1.98 -35.55 28.95
C GLU A 29 2.84 -36.82 29.08
N SER A 30 3.08 -37.56 27.97
CA SER A 30 3.85 -38.77 27.95
C SER A 30 5.21 -38.57 27.29
N PHE A 31 6.25 -39.18 27.88
CA PHE A 31 7.64 -39.06 27.42
C PHE A 31 8.27 -40.45 27.32
N SER A 32 9.25 -40.58 26.43
CA SER A 32 9.97 -41.84 26.19
C SER A 32 10.98 -42.14 27.30
N THR A 33 11.56 -41.08 27.88
CA THR A 33 12.58 -41.21 28.92
C THR A 33 12.17 -40.57 30.24
N LYS A 34 12.73 -41.07 31.34
CA LYS A 34 12.52 -40.50 32.66
C LYS A 34 13.10 -39.09 32.77
N GLU A 35 14.20 -38.84 32.13
CA GLU A 35 14.89 -37.56 32.13
C GLU A 35 14.05 -36.44 31.47
N GLU A 36 13.45 -36.70 30.31
CA GLU A 36 12.51 -35.81 29.64
C GLU A 36 11.31 -35.46 30.58
N ALA A 37 10.75 -36.45 31.21
CA ALA A 37 9.64 -36.26 32.16
C ALA A 37 10.06 -35.38 33.36
N ILE A 38 11.27 -35.56 33.90
CA ILE A 38 11.81 -34.75 35.00
C ILE A 38 12.02 -33.31 34.59
N ASN A 39 12.62 -33.11 33.39
CA ASN A 39 12.87 -31.77 32.84
C ASN A 39 11.56 -31.03 32.57
N ARG A 40 10.57 -31.72 32.00
CA ARG A 40 9.24 -31.13 31.77
C ARG A 40 8.52 -30.80 33.07
N LYS A 41 8.60 -31.66 34.08
CA LYS A 41 8.03 -31.37 35.40
C LYS A 41 8.63 -30.10 36.01
N LYS A 42 9.96 -29.98 36.01
CA LYS A 42 10.66 -28.78 36.55
C LYS A 42 10.25 -27.53 35.79
N GLN A 43 10.14 -27.61 34.48
CA GLN A 43 9.71 -26.49 33.62
C GLN A 43 8.29 -26.05 33.97
N ILE A 44 7.32 -26.99 34.12
CA ILE A 44 5.93 -26.68 34.47
C ILE A 44 5.85 -26.04 35.85
N GLU A 45 6.59 -26.56 36.83
CA GLU A 45 6.61 -26.02 38.21
C GLU A 45 7.19 -24.60 38.22
N HIS A 46 8.24 -24.35 37.45
CA HIS A 46 8.83 -23.02 37.29
C HIS A 46 7.86 -22.05 36.57
N GLU A 47 7.22 -22.47 35.48
CA GLU A 47 6.23 -21.68 34.75
C GLU A 47 5.02 -21.31 35.63
N LEU A 48 4.52 -22.27 36.42
CA LEU A 48 3.40 -22.03 37.33
C LEU A 48 3.80 -21.09 38.51
N ALA A 49 5.01 -21.23 39.03
CA ALA A 49 5.50 -20.38 40.11
C ALA A 49 5.72 -18.91 39.64
N ASN A 50 6.12 -18.71 38.39
CA ASN A 50 6.38 -17.39 37.83
C ASN A 50 5.15 -16.79 37.12
N GLY A 51 3.99 -17.49 37.11
CA GLY A 51 2.81 -17.02 36.38
C GLY A 51 2.98 -16.97 34.84
N THR A 52 3.98 -17.67 34.30
CA THR A 52 4.26 -17.76 32.87
C THR A 52 3.73 -19.06 32.24
N PHE A 53 2.97 -19.84 33.02
CA PHE A 53 2.39 -21.07 32.51
C PHE A 53 1.35 -20.79 31.42
N LEU A 54 1.60 -21.33 30.23
CA LEU A 54 0.67 -21.21 29.12
C LEU A 54 -0.41 -22.32 29.24
N ILE A 55 -1.67 -21.91 29.31
CA ILE A 55 -2.79 -22.85 29.31
C ILE A 55 -2.76 -23.64 28.01
N PRO A 56 -2.69 -24.99 28.07
CA PRO A 56 -2.65 -25.78 26.84
C PRO A 56 -3.92 -25.62 26.03
N SER A 57 -3.75 -25.09 24.82
CA SER A 57 -4.84 -24.84 23.87
C SER A 57 -4.65 -25.65 22.60
N THR A 58 -5.75 -26.18 22.08
CA THR A 58 -5.79 -26.88 20.79
C THR A 58 -6.26 -25.97 19.66
N ILE A 59 -6.54 -24.69 19.96
CA ILE A 59 -7.02 -23.72 18.97
C ILE A 59 -6.07 -23.68 17.76
N THR A 60 -6.65 -23.79 16.58
CA THR A 60 -5.93 -23.72 15.31
C THR A 60 -5.72 -22.29 14.86
N VAL A 61 -4.79 -22.08 13.93
CA VAL A 61 -4.56 -20.77 13.29
C VAL A 61 -5.84 -20.25 12.62
N LYS A 62 -6.60 -21.16 11.99
CA LYS A 62 -7.89 -20.83 11.35
C LYS A 62 -8.91 -20.33 12.37
N GLU A 63 -9.13 -21.09 13.45
CA GLU A 63 -10.10 -20.74 14.48
C GLU A 63 -9.74 -19.40 15.14
N PHE A 64 -8.48 -19.22 15.51
CA PHE A 64 -7.99 -17.96 16.07
C PHE A 64 -8.19 -16.77 15.12
N LEU A 65 -7.77 -16.86 13.86
CA LEU A 65 -7.88 -15.76 12.92
C LEU A 65 -9.32 -15.40 12.60
N MET A 66 -10.21 -16.40 12.50
CA MET A 66 -11.64 -16.18 12.24
C MET A 66 -12.37 -15.56 13.42
N GLU A 67 -11.90 -15.79 14.65
CA GLU A 67 -12.38 -15.13 15.87
C GLU A 67 -11.80 -13.73 16.03
N TRP A 68 -10.48 -13.57 15.77
CA TRP A 68 -9.75 -12.32 15.93
C TRP A 68 -10.21 -11.22 14.94
N LEU A 69 -10.46 -11.58 13.68
CA LEU A 69 -10.75 -10.64 12.61
C LEU A 69 -11.98 -9.76 12.88
N PRO A 70 -13.15 -10.29 13.28
CA PRO A 70 -14.32 -9.48 13.63
C PRO A 70 -14.07 -8.58 14.86
N LYS A 71 -13.34 -9.07 15.87
CA LYS A 71 -13.00 -8.28 17.05
C LYS A 71 -12.14 -7.06 16.69
N GLN A 72 -11.16 -7.24 15.79
CA GLN A 72 -10.34 -6.13 15.29
C GLN A 72 -11.13 -5.17 14.41
N CYS A 73 -12.02 -5.69 13.59
CA CYS A 73 -12.92 -4.88 12.78
C CYS A 73 -13.72 -3.91 13.66
N ASN A 74 -14.33 -4.41 14.73
CA ASN A 74 -15.12 -3.62 15.66
C ASN A 74 -14.26 -2.62 16.46
N LYS A 75 -13.11 -3.08 16.98
CA LYS A 75 -12.18 -2.25 17.76
C LYS A 75 -11.66 -1.05 16.97
N HIS A 76 -11.27 -1.27 15.71
CA HIS A 76 -10.65 -0.25 14.85
C HIS A 76 -11.62 0.38 13.85
N LYS A 77 -12.91 0.07 13.92
CA LYS A 77 -13.95 0.57 13.00
C LYS A 77 -13.52 0.47 11.53
N TRP A 78 -13.12 -0.73 11.12
CA TRP A 78 -12.64 -0.94 9.75
C TRP A 78 -13.73 -0.65 8.72
N ALA A 79 -13.33 -0.03 7.61
CA ALA A 79 -14.21 0.09 6.46
C ALA A 79 -14.50 -1.31 5.84
N PRO A 80 -15.68 -1.51 5.21
CA PRO A 80 -16.08 -2.80 4.60
C PRO A 80 -15.01 -3.40 3.69
N CYS A 81 -14.37 -2.57 2.86
CA CYS A 81 -13.29 -3.04 1.97
C CYS A 81 -12.04 -3.50 2.73
N THR A 82 -11.71 -2.88 3.87
CA THR A 82 -10.57 -3.28 4.68
C THR A 82 -10.83 -4.65 5.33
N TYR A 83 -12.04 -4.83 5.89
CA TYR A 83 -12.44 -6.11 6.43
C TYR A 83 -12.42 -7.21 5.35
N GLN A 84 -13.01 -6.94 4.18
CA GLN A 84 -13.04 -7.88 3.07
C GLN A 84 -11.64 -8.25 2.57
N SER A 85 -10.74 -7.27 2.45
CA SER A 85 -9.36 -7.51 2.03
C SER A 85 -8.61 -8.39 3.03
N ASN A 86 -8.72 -8.10 4.33
CA ASN A 86 -8.07 -8.90 5.38
C ASN A 86 -8.68 -10.31 5.46
N LEU A 87 -10.01 -10.42 5.33
CA LEU A 87 -10.69 -11.72 5.29
C LEU A 87 -10.22 -12.55 4.09
N GLY A 88 -10.15 -11.95 2.90
CA GLY A 88 -9.62 -12.60 1.70
C GLY A 88 -8.16 -13.04 1.87
N THR A 89 -7.32 -12.24 2.50
CA THR A 89 -5.94 -12.62 2.83
C THR A 89 -5.91 -13.83 3.76
N VAL A 90 -6.71 -13.83 4.82
CA VAL A 90 -6.80 -14.96 5.76
C VAL A 90 -7.29 -16.22 5.06
N GLN A 91 -8.41 -16.14 4.33
CA GLN A 91 -9.03 -17.29 3.69
C GLN A 91 -8.22 -17.88 2.54
N ASN A 92 -7.57 -17.02 1.74
CA ASN A 92 -6.96 -17.44 0.49
C ASN A 92 -5.43 -17.63 0.59
N LEU A 93 -4.75 -16.91 1.50
CA LEU A 93 -3.29 -16.90 1.57
C LEU A 93 -2.72 -17.45 2.88
N ILE A 94 -3.54 -17.67 3.91
CA ILE A 94 -3.07 -18.18 5.20
C ILE A 94 -3.69 -19.53 5.52
N ILE A 95 -5.01 -19.60 5.63
CA ILE A 95 -5.74 -20.83 6.02
C ILE A 95 -5.37 -22.04 5.16
N PRO A 96 -5.26 -21.95 3.82
CA PRO A 96 -4.96 -23.12 2.98
C PRO A 96 -3.60 -23.78 3.26
N TYR A 97 -2.69 -23.09 3.94
CA TYR A 97 -1.32 -23.56 4.15
C TYR A 97 -1.03 -23.90 5.61
N ILE A 98 -1.49 -23.07 6.55
CA ILE A 98 -1.19 -23.24 7.98
C ILE A 98 -2.44 -23.22 8.85
N GLY A 99 -3.65 -23.17 8.28
CA GLY A 99 -4.90 -23.01 9.00
C GLY A 99 -5.19 -24.09 10.03
N ASP A 100 -4.86 -25.34 9.73
CA ASP A 100 -5.11 -26.51 10.59
C ASP A 100 -4.03 -26.72 11.66
N MET A 101 -2.94 -25.92 11.62
CA MET A 101 -1.89 -26.00 12.64
C MET A 101 -2.38 -25.40 13.95
N GLN A 102 -2.06 -26.07 15.07
CA GLN A 102 -2.32 -25.53 16.40
C GLN A 102 -1.44 -24.31 16.66
N MET A 103 -2.02 -23.23 17.20
CA MET A 103 -1.32 -21.97 17.50
C MET A 103 -0.04 -22.18 18.31
N GLN A 104 -0.11 -23.01 19.35
CA GLN A 104 1.01 -23.29 20.27
C GLN A 104 2.11 -24.16 19.65
N LYS A 105 1.86 -24.81 18.51
CA LYS A 105 2.86 -25.61 17.76
C LYS A 105 3.49 -24.83 16.60
N LEU A 106 2.98 -23.64 16.31
CA LEU A 106 3.52 -22.82 15.22
C LEU A 106 4.89 -22.25 15.61
N LYS A 107 5.86 -22.45 14.73
CA LYS A 107 7.24 -21.98 14.89
C LYS A 107 7.63 -21.01 13.78
N PRO A 108 8.66 -20.16 13.93
CA PRO A 108 9.08 -19.20 12.92
C PRO A 108 9.31 -19.81 11.54
N HIS A 109 9.98 -20.97 11.43
CA HIS A 109 10.24 -21.60 10.16
C HIS A 109 8.98 -21.96 9.36
N HIS A 110 7.86 -22.32 10.03
CA HIS A 110 6.59 -22.56 9.34
C HIS A 110 6.08 -21.33 8.61
N LEU A 111 6.35 -20.12 9.13
CA LEU A 111 5.98 -18.87 8.49
C LEU A 111 6.95 -18.51 7.36
N GLU A 112 8.22 -18.82 7.51
CA GLU A 112 9.22 -18.70 6.44
C GLU A 112 8.88 -19.62 5.26
N ASP A 113 8.50 -20.86 5.54
CA ASP A 113 8.00 -21.81 4.54
C ASP A 113 6.71 -21.32 3.87
N LEU A 114 5.79 -20.72 4.63
CA LEU A 114 4.60 -20.08 4.09
C LEU A 114 4.99 -18.98 3.08
N TYR A 115 5.88 -18.05 3.44
CA TYR A 115 6.29 -16.96 2.55
C TYR A 115 7.00 -17.48 1.31
N SER A 116 7.85 -18.48 1.45
CA SER A 116 8.50 -19.16 0.33
C SER A 116 7.48 -19.80 -0.61
N THR A 117 6.49 -20.50 -0.07
CA THR A 117 5.40 -21.13 -0.84
C THR A 117 4.54 -20.07 -1.55
N LEU A 118 4.16 -19.01 -0.86
CA LEU A 118 3.37 -17.92 -1.44
C LEU A 118 4.08 -17.24 -2.61
N SER A 119 5.41 -17.11 -2.55
CA SER A 119 6.19 -16.51 -3.66
C SER A 119 6.11 -17.31 -4.96
N LYS A 120 5.82 -18.60 -4.88
CA LYS A 120 5.65 -19.54 -5.99
C LYS A 120 4.18 -19.85 -6.31
N THR A 121 3.25 -19.21 -5.57
CA THR A 121 1.81 -19.45 -5.71
C THR A 121 1.25 -18.57 -6.82
N PRO A 122 0.53 -19.13 -7.82
CA PRO A 122 -0.16 -18.35 -8.83
C PRO A 122 -1.25 -17.46 -8.25
N CYS A 123 -1.41 -16.25 -8.82
CA CYS A 123 -2.47 -15.34 -8.43
C CYS A 123 -3.85 -15.96 -8.68
N GLY A 124 -4.71 -15.95 -7.67
CA GLY A 124 -6.07 -16.49 -7.75
C GLY A 124 -6.16 -18.00 -7.57
N GLN A 125 -5.08 -18.69 -7.14
CA GLN A 125 -5.10 -20.14 -6.87
C GLN A 125 -6.16 -20.53 -5.84
N TYR A 126 -6.44 -19.67 -4.87
CA TYR A 126 -7.54 -19.80 -3.93
C TYR A 126 -8.48 -18.61 -4.03
N TYR A 127 -9.77 -18.89 -3.90
CA TYR A 127 -10.81 -17.89 -3.77
C TYR A 127 -11.81 -18.35 -2.71
N GLU A 128 -12.06 -17.51 -1.73
CA GLU A 128 -12.87 -17.86 -0.55
C GLU A 128 -12.41 -19.17 0.14
N GLY A 129 -11.09 -19.41 0.15
CA GLY A 129 -10.48 -20.61 0.73
C GLY A 129 -10.58 -21.88 -0.13
N LYS A 130 -11.20 -21.80 -1.31
CA LYS A 130 -11.34 -22.94 -2.25
C LYS A 130 -10.30 -22.88 -3.35
N LYS A 131 -9.67 -24.04 -3.65
CA LYS A 131 -8.73 -24.15 -4.78
C LYS A 131 -9.49 -23.97 -6.10
N GLN A 132 -8.94 -23.12 -6.97
CA GLN A 132 -9.51 -22.79 -8.27
C GLN A 132 -8.75 -23.47 -9.40
N VAL A 133 -9.44 -23.77 -10.49
CA VAL A 133 -8.82 -24.13 -11.77
C VAL A 133 -8.41 -22.81 -12.45
N LEU A 134 -7.12 -22.64 -12.70
CA LEU A 134 -6.56 -21.43 -13.31
C LEU A 134 -6.30 -21.65 -14.80
N SER A 135 -6.55 -20.63 -15.61
CA SER A 135 -6.11 -20.59 -17.01
C SER A 135 -4.59 -20.54 -17.10
N GLU A 136 -3.99 -20.93 -18.22
CA GLU A 136 -2.54 -20.90 -18.46
C GLU A 136 -1.92 -19.51 -18.17
N LYS A 137 -2.59 -18.44 -18.61
CA LYS A 137 -2.15 -17.06 -18.36
C LYS A 137 -2.15 -16.71 -16.87
N GLN A 138 -3.09 -17.24 -16.08
CA GLN A 138 -3.14 -17.02 -14.63
C GLN A 138 -2.07 -17.84 -13.90
N GLN A 139 -1.74 -19.05 -14.36
CA GLN A 139 -0.68 -19.89 -13.79
C GLN A 139 0.70 -19.24 -13.88
N GLN A 140 0.94 -18.40 -14.88
CA GLN A 140 2.20 -17.67 -15.09
C GLN A 140 2.33 -16.40 -14.23
N ARG A 141 1.28 -16.01 -13.50
CA ARG A 141 1.25 -14.79 -12.71
C ARG A 141 1.29 -15.09 -11.22
N PHE A 142 2.45 -14.96 -10.61
CA PHE A 142 2.68 -15.23 -9.19
C PHE A 142 2.33 -14.05 -8.28
N LEU A 143 2.16 -14.36 -6.98
CA LEU A 143 1.94 -13.35 -5.95
C LEU A 143 3.17 -12.42 -5.82
N SER A 144 2.90 -11.12 -5.73
CA SER A 144 3.98 -10.13 -5.59
C SER A 144 4.56 -10.10 -4.17
N GLY A 145 5.82 -9.71 -4.03
CA GLY A 145 6.44 -9.49 -2.72
C GLY A 145 5.66 -8.52 -1.84
N THR A 146 4.97 -7.53 -2.44
CA THR A 146 4.07 -6.63 -1.71
C THR A 146 2.88 -7.39 -1.09
N THR A 147 2.28 -8.34 -1.81
CA THR A 147 1.19 -9.17 -1.28
C THR A 147 1.66 -10.03 -0.11
N ILE A 148 2.85 -10.63 -0.21
CA ILE A 148 3.45 -11.46 0.85
C ILE A 148 3.79 -10.60 2.07
N HIS A 149 4.29 -9.37 1.85
CA HIS A 149 4.51 -8.41 2.94
C HIS A 149 3.20 -8.05 3.68
N GLU A 150 2.07 -7.91 2.98
CA GLU A 150 0.77 -7.68 3.63
C GLU A 150 0.30 -8.89 4.44
N VAL A 151 0.55 -10.12 3.98
CA VAL A 151 0.33 -11.35 4.78
C VAL A 151 1.16 -11.31 6.06
N HIS A 152 2.47 -11.00 5.95
CA HIS A 152 3.35 -10.88 7.11
C HIS A 152 2.84 -9.81 8.10
N ARG A 153 2.46 -8.63 7.61
CA ARG A 153 1.93 -7.53 8.44
C ARG A 153 0.66 -7.94 9.18
N LEU A 154 -0.25 -8.66 8.51
CA LEU A 154 -1.49 -9.16 9.11
C LEU A 154 -1.20 -10.18 10.21
N LEU A 155 -0.34 -11.18 9.93
CA LEU A 155 0.07 -12.20 10.89
C LEU A 155 0.79 -11.59 12.10
N ARG A 156 1.69 -10.62 11.87
CA ARG A 156 2.39 -9.93 12.96
C ARG A 156 1.42 -9.26 13.93
N THR A 157 0.41 -8.58 13.39
CA THR A 157 -0.63 -7.96 14.22
C THR A 157 -1.45 -9.02 14.95
N ALA A 158 -1.92 -10.05 14.25
CA ALA A 158 -2.77 -11.09 14.83
C ALA A 158 -2.04 -11.87 15.93
N PHE A 159 -0.80 -12.27 15.71
CA PHE A 159 -0.04 -13.03 16.70
C PHE A 159 0.42 -12.19 17.90
N GLN A 160 0.55 -10.86 17.73
CA GLN A 160 0.72 -10.00 18.89
C GLN A 160 -0.52 -10.04 19.80
N TYR A 161 -1.72 -10.02 19.22
CA TYR A 161 -2.96 -10.21 19.99
C TYR A 161 -3.07 -11.61 20.59
N ALA A 162 -2.56 -12.65 19.92
CA ALA A 162 -2.52 -14.00 20.50
C ALA A 162 -1.64 -14.05 21.77
N VAL A 163 -0.57 -13.26 21.82
CA VAL A 163 0.25 -13.09 23.03
C VAL A 163 -0.51 -12.31 24.11
N GLU A 164 -1.16 -11.19 23.74
CA GLU A 164 -1.96 -10.38 24.65
C GLU A 164 -3.15 -11.17 25.25
N TRP A 165 -3.73 -12.11 24.49
CA TRP A 165 -4.82 -12.98 24.94
C TRP A 165 -4.33 -14.23 25.70
N GLY A 166 -3.02 -14.38 25.94
CA GLY A 166 -2.47 -15.52 26.66
C GLY A 166 -2.51 -16.85 25.90
N ILE A 167 -2.74 -16.83 24.58
CA ILE A 167 -2.74 -18.03 23.71
C ILE A 167 -1.30 -18.46 23.41
N LEU A 168 -0.39 -17.49 23.30
CA LEU A 168 1.03 -17.67 23.01
C LEU A 168 1.89 -16.92 24.04
N ILE A 169 3.07 -17.47 24.37
CA ILE A 169 4.08 -16.76 25.19
C ILE A 169 4.79 -15.68 24.34
N LYS A 170 5.11 -16.02 23.08
CA LYS A 170 5.85 -15.17 22.16
C LYS A 170 5.30 -15.34 20.73
N SER A 171 5.26 -14.25 19.99
CA SER A 171 4.89 -14.30 18.58
C SER A 171 5.91 -15.10 17.77
N PRO A 172 5.47 -16.08 16.94
CA PRO A 172 6.34 -16.83 16.04
C PRO A 172 6.68 -16.06 14.76
N VAL A 173 6.15 -14.85 14.54
CA VAL A 173 6.38 -14.11 13.31
C VAL A 173 7.81 -13.60 13.28
N PRO A 174 8.58 -13.91 12.21
CA PRO A 174 9.95 -13.42 12.05
C PRO A 174 10.02 -11.90 12.15
N VAL A 175 11.14 -11.38 12.66
CA VAL A 175 11.38 -9.93 12.76
C VAL A 175 11.51 -9.33 11.37
N ASP A 176 12.23 -10.02 10.48
CA ASP A 176 12.45 -9.59 9.11
C ASP A 176 11.21 -9.85 8.26
N SER A 177 10.74 -8.80 7.62
CA SER A 177 9.60 -8.90 6.71
C SER A 177 10.03 -9.21 5.28
N PRO A 178 9.24 -9.96 4.51
CA PRO A 178 9.48 -10.13 3.07
C PRO A 178 9.62 -8.78 2.36
N LYS A 179 10.58 -8.70 1.43
CA LYS A 179 10.83 -7.47 0.67
C LYS A 179 9.64 -7.14 -0.22
N LYS A 180 9.26 -5.87 -0.25
CA LYS A 180 8.25 -5.38 -1.20
C LYS A 180 8.85 -5.35 -2.60
N SER A 181 8.07 -5.76 -3.58
CA SER A 181 8.42 -5.52 -4.98
C SER A 181 8.13 -4.05 -5.31
N ILE A 182 9.16 -3.30 -5.68
CA ILE A 182 9.02 -1.94 -6.19
C ILE A 182 8.90 -2.07 -7.70
N GLN A 183 7.75 -1.70 -8.26
CA GLN A 183 7.57 -1.55 -9.71
C GLN A 183 7.44 -0.07 -10.01
N GLU A 184 8.28 0.42 -10.89
CA GLU A 184 8.09 1.74 -11.50
C GLU A 184 6.81 1.69 -12.33
N ARG A 185 5.95 2.66 -12.11
CA ARG A 185 4.68 2.77 -12.85
C ARG A 185 4.87 3.75 -13.98
N ALA A 186 4.48 3.35 -15.17
CA ALA A 186 4.39 4.27 -16.28
C ALA A 186 3.40 5.40 -15.95
N ILE A 187 3.74 6.60 -16.37
CA ILE A 187 2.93 7.81 -16.26
C ILE A 187 2.95 8.53 -17.61
N TRP A 188 1.93 9.31 -17.89
CA TRP A 188 1.87 10.21 -19.03
C TRP A 188 2.55 11.55 -18.70
N ASP A 189 3.26 12.09 -19.65
CA ASP A 189 3.71 13.49 -19.62
C ASP A 189 2.57 14.47 -20.00
N ALA A 190 2.86 15.76 -20.06
CA ALA A 190 1.87 16.79 -20.35
C ALA A 190 1.27 16.66 -21.75
N ASP A 191 2.10 16.39 -22.74
CA ASP A 191 1.69 16.30 -24.14
C ASP A 191 0.85 15.04 -24.37
N GLU A 192 1.25 13.92 -23.76
CA GLU A 192 0.50 12.67 -23.82
C GLU A 192 -0.85 12.78 -23.07
N MET A 193 -0.89 13.46 -21.91
CA MET A 193 -2.14 13.73 -21.18
C MET A 193 -3.12 14.55 -22.02
N TRP A 194 -2.63 15.58 -22.70
CA TRP A 194 -3.45 16.43 -23.54
C TRP A 194 -3.96 15.68 -24.77
N ALA A 195 -3.06 15.02 -25.50
CA ALA A 195 -3.41 14.26 -26.69
C ALA A 195 -4.42 13.14 -26.40
N ALA A 196 -4.20 12.40 -25.30
CA ALA A 196 -5.11 11.35 -24.84
C ALA A 196 -6.49 11.90 -24.49
N LEU A 197 -6.57 13.01 -23.74
CA LEU A 197 -7.85 13.63 -23.39
C LEU A 197 -8.59 14.07 -24.65
N ALA A 198 -7.90 14.71 -25.60
CA ALA A 198 -8.49 15.20 -26.84
C ALA A 198 -9.01 14.08 -27.78
N SER A 199 -8.47 12.85 -27.66
CA SER A 199 -8.89 11.71 -28.48
C SER A 199 -10.06 10.90 -27.88
N MET A 200 -10.50 11.23 -26.66
CA MET A 200 -11.59 10.50 -25.99
C MET A 200 -12.95 10.97 -26.45
N GLU A 201 -13.65 10.15 -27.25
CA GLU A 201 -14.98 10.47 -27.77
C GLU A 201 -16.12 10.14 -26.78
N ASP A 202 -15.92 9.15 -25.88
CA ASP A 202 -16.93 8.81 -24.86
C ASP A 202 -17.02 9.92 -23.81
N PRO A 203 -18.14 10.62 -23.70
CA PRO A 203 -18.22 11.82 -22.85
C PRO A 203 -18.13 11.52 -21.36
N ILE A 204 -18.53 10.31 -20.92
CA ILE A 204 -18.37 9.87 -19.52
C ILE A 204 -16.88 9.64 -19.23
N LEU A 205 -16.18 8.99 -20.16
CA LEU A 205 -14.74 8.73 -20.01
C LEU A 205 -13.96 10.05 -20.05
N HIS A 206 -14.26 10.91 -21.05
CA HIS A 206 -13.60 12.21 -21.21
C HIS A 206 -13.71 13.03 -19.92
N LEU A 207 -14.92 13.25 -19.39
CA LEU A 207 -15.12 14.00 -18.16
C LEU A 207 -14.45 13.34 -16.95
N ALA A 208 -14.52 12.01 -16.82
CA ALA A 208 -13.88 11.28 -15.72
C ALA A 208 -12.35 11.44 -15.73
N VAL A 209 -11.74 11.39 -16.92
CA VAL A 209 -10.30 11.60 -17.11
C VAL A 209 -9.92 13.05 -16.87
N HIS A 210 -10.67 14.02 -17.41
CA HIS A 210 -10.40 15.44 -17.22
C HIS A 210 -10.47 15.84 -15.74
N LEU A 211 -11.51 15.42 -15.01
CA LEU A 211 -11.61 15.60 -13.55
C LEU A 211 -10.40 15.01 -12.83
N THR A 212 -9.96 13.80 -13.26
CA THR A 212 -8.81 13.14 -12.66
C THR A 212 -7.50 13.88 -12.92
N LEU A 213 -7.31 14.41 -14.14
CA LEU A 213 -6.11 15.15 -14.50
C LEU A 213 -6.03 16.51 -13.80
N VAL A 214 -7.14 17.25 -13.67
CA VAL A 214 -7.16 18.55 -12.98
C VAL A 214 -7.02 18.37 -11.44
N GLY A 215 -7.79 17.47 -10.85
CA GLY A 215 -7.90 17.33 -9.37
C GLY A 215 -7.07 16.20 -8.79
N ALA A 216 -6.32 15.46 -9.58
CA ALA A 216 -5.62 14.25 -9.17
C ALA A 216 -6.52 13.26 -8.40
N LEU A 217 -7.75 13.03 -8.91
CA LEU A 217 -8.80 12.27 -8.22
C LEU A 217 -8.54 10.76 -8.24
N ARG A 218 -9.06 10.08 -7.23
CA ARG A 218 -9.21 8.62 -7.27
C ARG A 218 -10.48 8.26 -8.04
N GLU A 219 -10.48 7.10 -8.70
CA GLU A 219 -11.62 6.61 -9.49
C GLU A 219 -12.96 6.65 -8.71
N GLY A 220 -12.95 6.23 -7.43
CA GLY A 220 -14.12 6.28 -6.57
C GLY A 220 -14.52 7.70 -6.13
N GLU A 221 -13.59 8.66 -6.08
CA GLU A 221 -13.86 10.07 -5.83
C GLU A 221 -14.57 10.69 -7.04
N VAL A 222 -14.09 10.40 -8.26
CA VAL A 222 -14.72 10.83 -9.52
C VAL A 222 -16.16 10.34 -9.61
N ALA A 223 -16.38 9.04 -9.41
CA ALA A 223 -17.72 8.45 -9.45
C ALA A 223 -18.63 8.93 -8.31
N GLY A 224 -18.06 9.40 -7.20
CA GLY A 224 -18.80 9.87 -6.03
C GLY A 224 -19.15 11.36 -6.01
N LEU A 225 -18.74 12.12 -7.04
CA LEU A 225 -19.12 13.54 -7.16
C LEU A 225 -20.63 13.68 -7.41
N THR A 226 -21.21 14.75 -6.85
CA THR A 226 -22.58 15.18 -7.10
C THR A 226 -22.59 16.61 -7.64
N PRO A 227 -23.65 17.06 -8.31
CA PRO A 227 -23.78 18.46 -8.75
C PRO A 227 -23.61 19.48 -7.61
N GLU A 228 -24.04 19.13 -6.40
CA GLU A 228 -23.92 19.98 -5.19
C GLU A 228 -22.47 20.19 -4.71
N ASP A 229 -21.53 19.35 -5.18
CA ASP A 229 -20.12 19.56 -4.90
C ASP A 229 -19.48 20.64 -5.74
N LEU A 230 -20.17 21.11 -6.80
CA LEU A 230 -19.68 22.11 -7.74
C LEU A 230 -20.09 23.51 -7.30
N ASP A 231 -19.15 24.42 -7.29
CA ASP A 231 -19.37 25.86 -7.13
C ASP A 231 -18.72 26.56 -8.32
N PHE A 232 -19.54 27.13 -9.21
CA PHE A 232 -19.07 27.77 -10.44
C PHE A 232 -18.68 29.24 -10.22
N GLU A 233 -19.15 29.88 -9.17
CA GLU A 233 -18.95 31.32 -8.98
C GLU A 233 -17.75 31.59 -8.07
N GLY A 234 -17.60 30.88 -6.94
CA GLY A 234 -16.54 31.13 -5.99
C GLY A 234 -16.49 32.58 -5.51
N ALA A 235 -15.65 32.89 -4.51
CA ALA A 235 -15.53 34.23 -3.98
C ALA A 235 -14.86 35.24 -4.95
N ASP A 236 -14.07 34.73 -5.88
CA ASP A 236 -13.26 35.49 -6.86
C ASP A 236 -13.55 35.13 -8.32
N GLY A 237 -14.70 34.48 -8.57
CA GLY A 237 -15.08 33.98 -9.89
C GLY A 237 -14.36 32.69 -10.30
N THR A 238 -13.46 32.17 -9.49
CA THR A 238 -12.78 30.90 -9.71
C THR A 238 -13.69 29.76 -9.28
N GLY A 239 -14.13 28.93 -10.22
CA GLY A 239 -14.94 27.75 -9.91
C GLY A 239 -14.18 26.73 -9.04
N THR A 240 -14.90 26.07 -8.17
CA THR A 240 -14.34 25.01 -7.33
C THR A 240 -15.22 23.77 -7.31
N PHE A 241 -14.65 22.62 -6.94
CA PHE A 241 -15.42 21.43 -6.59
C PHE A 241 -14.83 20.73 -5.36
N ARG A 242 -15.71 20.10 -4.59
CA ARG A 242 -15.38 19.56 -3.27
C ARG A 242 -15.31 18.03 -3.30
N ILE A 243 -14.22 17.48 -2.78
CA ILE A 243 -14.06 16.05 -2.59
C ILE A 243 -14.23 15.71 -1.12
N ASN A 244 -15.32 15.05 -0.75
CA ASN A 244 -15.66 14.66 0.62
C ASN A 244 -16.29 13.26 0.69
N LYS A 245 -16.53 12.63 -0.45
CA LYS A 245 -17.15 11.32 -0.58
C LYS A 245 -16.55 10.50 -1.70
N CYS A 246 -16.80 9.22 -1.69
CA CYS A 246 -16.37 8.31 -2.76
C CYS A 246 -17.38 7.17 -2.95
N MET A 247 -17.52 6.73 -4.18
CA MET A 247 -18.35 5.59 -4.54
C MET A 247 -17.52 4.31 -4.53
N GLN A 248 -18.08 3.23 -4.00
CA GLN A 248 -17.41 1.94 -3.95
C GLN A 248 -18.43 0.79 -3.96
N ARG A 249 -18.11 -0.30 -4.67
CA ARG A 249 -18.84 -1.56 -4.54
C ARG A 249 -18.26 -2.39 -3.39
N VAL A 250 -19.10 -2.87 -2.50
CA VAL A 250 -18.72 -3.61 -1.28
C VAL A 250 -19.51 -4.91 -1.16
N GLN A 251 -18.95 -5.89 -0.48
CA GLN A 251 -19.68 -7.12 -0.13
C GLN A 251 -20.73 -6.81 0.93
N LYS A 252 -21.98 -7.26 0.70
CA LYS A 252 -23.10 -7.11 1.66
C LYS A 252 -22.77 -7.71 3.02
N ALA A 253 -22.12 -8.90 3.02
CA ALA A 253 -21.68 -9.56 4.24
C ALA A 253 -20.65 -8.75 5.04
N SER A 254 -19.73 -8.05 4.35
CA SER A 254 -18.75 -7.18 5.02
C SER A 254 -19.40 -5.92 5.55
N LEU A 255 -20.35 -5.34 4.81
CA LEU A 255 -21.11 -4.17 5.24
C LEU A 255 -21.92 -4.47 6.51
N ALA A 256 -22.54 -5.66 6.61
CA ALA A 256 -23.26 -6.10 7.80
C ALA A 256 -22.34 -6.23 9.04
N LYS A 257 -21.04 -6.52 8.85
CA LYS A 257 -20.07 -6.67 9.95
C LYS A 257 -19.43 -5.35 10.39
N THR A 258 -19.29 -4.38 9.48
CA THR A 258 -18.54 -3.14 9.74
C THR A 258 -19.42 -1.96 10.18
N GLY A 259 -20.74 -2.11 10.13
CA GLY A 259 -21.68 -1.01 10.35
C GLY A 259 -21.78 -0.06 9.15
N LYS A 260 -22.68 0.91 9.25
CA LYS A 260 -23.04 1.83 8.16
C LYS A 260 -22.68 3.30 8.44
N ASP A 261 -21.96 3.59 9.51
CA ASP A 261 -21.69 4.98 9.97
C ASP A 261 -21.02 5.87 8.91
N CYS A 262 -20.24 5.26 8.02
CA CYS A 262 -19.57 5.99 6.94
C CYS A 262 -20.37 6.00 5.62
N ILE A 263 -21.51 5.30 5.54
CA ILE A 263 -22.31 5.18 4.32
C ILE A 263 -23.30 6.35 4.26
N LEU A 264 -23.28 7.07 3.14
CA LEU A 264 -24.20 8.17 2.85
C LEU A 264 -25.43 7.68 2.09
N GLN A 265 -25.21 6.75 1.15
CA GLN A 265 -26.26 6.21 0.30
C GLN A 265 -25.89 4.78 -0.14
N GLU A 266 -26.89 3.90 -0.17
CA GLU A 266 -26.80 2.58 -0.83
C GLU A 266 -27.61 2.65 -2.12
N PHE A 267 -27.03 2.15 -3.23
CA PHE A 267 -27.70 2.09 -4.51
C PHE A 267 -28.31 0.70 -4.68
N GLU A 268 -29.55 0.64 -5.16
CA GLU A 268 -30.23 -0.61 -5.47
C GLU A 268 -29.46 -1.40 -6.54
N ASP A 269 -29.20 -2.66 -6.27
CA ASP A 269 -28.65 -3.57 -7.27
C ASP A 269 -29.83 -4.34 -7.93
N LYS A 270 -30.02 -4.12 -9.21
CA LYS A 270 -31.09 -4.77 -9.99
C LYS A 270 -30.86 -6.26 -10.24
N ARG A 271 -29.66 -6.77 -9.92
CA ARG A 271 -29.33 -8.19 -10.11
C ARG A 271 -29.76 -8.97 -8.89
N GLU A 272 -30.76 -9.81 -9.06
CA GLU A 272 -31.17 -10.78 -8.04
C GLU A 272 -29.99 -11.64 -7.61
N GLY A 273 -29.88 -11.93 -6.32
CA GLY A 273 -28.79 -12.75 -5.78
C GLY A 273 -27.41 -12.06 -5.72
N SER A 274 -27.31 -10.76 -6.02
CA SER A 274 -26.03 -10.05 -5.90
C SER A 274 -25.52 -10.04 -4.46
N THR A 275 -24.30 -10.56 -4.26
CA THR A 275 -23.59 -10.56 -2.97
C THR A 275 -22.94 -9.23 -2.65
N THR A 276 -22.94 -8.28 -3.61
CA THR A 276 -22.33 -6.95 -3.47
C THR A 276 -23.38 -5.87 -3.59
N THR A 277 -23.09 -4.68 -3.05
CA THR A 277 -23.89 -3.47 -3.24
C THR A 277 -22.97 -2.28 -3.55
N LEU A 278 -23.49 -1.31 -4.30
CA LEU A 278 -22.82 -0.06 -4.56
C LEU A 278 -23.17 0.94 -3.44
N VAL A 279 -22.16 1.60 -2.89
CA VAL A 279 -22.36 2.58 -1.82
C VAL A 279 -21.61 3.87 -2.11
N LEU A 280 -22.24 4.99 -1.75
CA LEU A 280 -21.59 6.27 -1.59
C LEU A 280 -21.20 6.42 -0.12
N LYS A 281 -19.96 6.72 0.16
CA LYS A 281 -19.46 6.83 1.53
C LYS A 281 -18.59 8.06 1.73
N LYS A 282 -18.50 8.51 2.97
CA LYS A 282 -17.55 9.56 3.36
C LYS A 282 -16.11 9.13 3.07
N THR A 283 -15.24 10.09 2.79
CA THR A 283 -13.79 9.81 2.65
C THR A 283 -13.20 9.33 3.98
N LYS A 284 -12.14 8.51 3.89
CA LYS A 284 -11.57 7.80 5.05
C LYS A 284 -10.87 8.72 6.05
N THR A 285 -10.25 9.80 5.57
CA THR A 285 -9.39 10.70 6.39
C THR A 285 -9.76 12.15 6.16
N ALA A 286 -9.52 13.00 7.16
CA ALA A 286 -9.71 14.44 7.03
C ALA A 286 -8.91 15.04 5.86
N SER A 287 -7.68 14.55 5.62
CA SER A 287 -6.84 14.97 4.49
C SER A 287 -7.40 14.62 3.11
N SER A 288 -8.37 13.70 3.04
CA SER A 288 -9.06 13.38 1.80
C SER A 288 -10.14 14.41 1.46
N ASN A 289 -10.65 15.15 2.45
CA ASN A 289 -11.59 16.25 2.23
C ASN A 289 -10.80 17.46 1.74
N ARG A 290 -11.09 17.88 0.52
CA ARG A 290 -10.37 18.98 -0.12
C ARG A 290 -11.24 19.69 -1.15
N THR A 291 -10.91 20.95 -1.41
CA THR A 291 -11.48 21.75 -2.49
C THR A 291 -10.47 21.85 -3.61
N ILE A 292 -10.90 21.64 -4.83
CA ILE A 292 -10.11 21.73 -6.06
C ILE A 292 -10.60 22.95 -6.84
N PHE A 293 -9.67 23.76 -7.34
CA PHE A 293 -9.96 24.87 -8.23
C PHE A 293 -10.15 24.35 -9.66
N MET A 294 -11.22 24.81 -10.32
CA MET A 294 -11.49 24.43 -11.70
C MET A 294 -10.63 25.25 -12.66
N THR A 295 -10.15 24.61 -13.70
CA THR A 295 -9.67 25.34 -14.89
C THR A 295 -10.87 25.88 -15.66
N ALA A 296 -10.69 26.97 -16.45
CA ALA A 296 -11.77 27.53 -17.25
C ALA A 296 -12.38 26.48 -18.20
N VAL A 297 -11.54 25.65 -18.83
CA VAL A 297 -11.98 24.59 -19.73
C VAL A 297 -12.83 23.54 -19.03
N LEU A 298 -12.41 23.07 -17.85
CA LEU A 298 -13.19 22.11 -17.06
C LEU A 298 -14.52 22.72 -16.57
N LYS A 299 -14.52 24.00 -16.19
CA LYS A 299 -15.72 24.73 -15.77
C LYS A 299 -16.78 24.72 -16.87
N GLU A 300 -16.41 25.05 -18.09
CA GLU A 300 -17.34 25.06 -19.23
C GLU A 300 -17.79 23.63 -19.62
N GLU A 301 -16.89 22.64 -19.59
CA GLU A 301 -17.29 21.23 -19.79
C GLU A 301 -18.30 20.75 -18.77
N LEU A 302 -18.11 21.08 -17.49
CA LEU A 302 -19.06 20.72 -16.44
C LEU A 302 -20.43 21.39 -16.63
N LYS A 303 -20.48 22.66 -17.06
CA LYS A 303 -21.75 23.32 -17.41
C LYS A 303 -22.47 22.62 -18.56
N HIS A 304 -21.74 22.25 -19.64
CA HIS A 304 -22.31 21.50 -20.75
C HIS A 304 -22.79 20.11 -20.31
N TRP A 305 -22.02 19.45 -19.43
CA TRP A 305 -22.39 18.16 -18.88
C TRP A 305 -23.69 18.22 -18.07
N LEU A 306 -23.88 19.23 -17.22
CA LEU A 306 -25.11 19.41 -16.45
C LEU A 306 -26.33 19.64 -17.36
N LYS A 307 -26.20 20.47 -18.40
CA LYS A 307 -27.26 20.64 -19.42
C LYS A 307 -27.60 19.33 -20.11
N ARG A 308 -26.60 18.50 -20.44
CA ARG A 308 -26.82 17.19 -21.02
C ARG A 308 -27.62 16.28 -20.07
N LEU A 309 -27.31 16.29 -18.78
CA LEU A 309 -28.06 15.49 -17.80
C LEU A 309 -29.54 15.91 -17.72
N GLU A 310 -29.83 17.21 -17.83
CA GLU A 310 -31.20 17.73 -17.93
C GLU A 310 -31.91 17.24 -19.21
N MET A 311 -31.20 17.23 -20.34
CA MET A 311 -31.74 16.70 -21.60
C MET A 311 -32.00 15.19 -21.54
N ASP A 312 -31.08 14.42 -20.99
CA ASP A 312 -31.23 12.96 -20.83
C ASP A 312 -32.47 12.64 -19.95
N GLU A 313 -32.72 13.42 -18.89
CA GLU A 313 -33.90 13.29 -18.03
C GLU A 313 -35.19 13.66 -18.77
N ALA A 314 -35.14 14.68 -19.62
CA ALA A 314 -36.31 15.13 -20.40
C ALA A 314 -36.76 14.17 -21.50
N VAL A 315 -35.84 13.31 -22.02
CA VAL A 315 -36.13 12.36 -23.09
C VAL A 315 -37.08 11.23 -22.65
N GLU A 316 -36.86 10.62 -21.48
CA GLU A 316 -37.69 9.56 -20.92
C GLU A 316 -37.92 9.73 -19.42
N PRO A 317 -38.67 10.75 -18.97
CA PRO A 317 -38.78 11.10 -17.53
C PRO A 317 -39.28 9.95 -16.67
N GLU A 318 -40.22 9.15 -17.17
CA GLU A 318 -40.79 8.02 -16.42
C GLU A 318 -39.81 6.86 -16.20
N ARG A 319 -38.83 6.72 -17.07
CA ARG A 319 -37.81 5.67 -17.02
C ARG A 319 -36.49 6.17 -16.43
N TYR A 320 -36.30 7.47 -16.39
CA TYR A 320 -35.09 8.07 -15.85
C TYR A 320 -35.00 7.90 -14.34
N ARG A 321 -33.88 7.40 -13.86
CA ARG A 321 -33.65 7.12 -12.45
C ARG A 321 -32.50 8.00 -11.93
N ASN A 322 -32.84 9.21 -11.55
CA ASN A 322 -31.88 10.16 -11.05
C ASN A 322 -31.16 9.65 -9.80
N SER A 323 -29.92 9.20 -9.97
CA SER A 323 -29.07 8.70 -8.90
C SER A 323 -28.48 9.81 -8.01
N GLY A 324 -28.62 11.08 -8.38
CA GLY A 324 -27.99 12.22 -7.70
C GLY A 324 -26.50 12.38 -7.98
N MET A 325 -25.86 11.48 -8.71
CA MET A 325 -24.43 11.56 -9.01
C MET A 325 -24.15 12.54 -10.15
N LEU A 326 -22.94 13.11 -10.20
CA LEU A 326 -22.51 13.94 -11.33
C LEU A 326 -22.35 13.08 -12.59
N LEU A 327 -21.65 11.94 -12.48
CA LEU A 327 -21.50 11.00 -13.59
C LEU A 327 -22.67 10.02 -13.60
N ARG A 328 -23.54 10.16 -14.60
CA ARG A 328 -24.73 9.31 -14.83
C ARG A 328 -24.70 8.71 -16.24
N LEU A 329 -25.32 7.55 -16.32
CA LEU A 329 -25.70 6.96 -17.62
C LEU A 329 -26.91 7.72 -18.20
N PRO A 330 -27.22 7.59 -19.50
CA PRO A 330 -28.38 8.24 -20.11
C PRO A 330 -29.72 7.93 -19.44
N ASN A 331 -29.83 6.81 -18.74
CA ASN A 331 -31.01 6.43 -17.95
C ASN A 331 -30.98 6.92 -16.49
N GLY A 332 -30.08 7.84 -16.15
CA GLY A 332 -29.93 8.44 -14.82
C GLY A 332 -29.21 7.63 -13.76
N LEU A 333 -28.85 6.37 -14.03
CA LEU A 333 -28.14 5.52 -13.08
C LEU A 333 -26.70 6.01 -12.87
N ALA A 334 -26.19 5.82 -11.66
CA ALA A 334 -24.82 6.17 -11.31
C ALA A 334 -23.80 5.39 -12.16
N VAL A 335 -22.76 6.06 -12.60
CA VAL A 335 -21.60 5.43 -13.26
C VAL A 335 -20.69 4.83 -12.19
N GLU A 336 -20.65 3.51 -12.13
CA GLU A 336 -19.79 2.79 -11.18
C GLU A 336 -18.29 2.98 -11.52
N PRO A 337 -17.41 3.01 -10.51
CA PRO A 337 -15.95 3.08 -10.76
C PRO A 337 -15.45 2.02 -11.75
N ILE A 338 -15.93 0.78 -11.62
CA ILE A 338 -15.54 -0.30 -12.52
C ILE A 338 -15.93 -0.04 -13.99
N LEU A 339 -17.00 0.71 -14.25
CA LEU A 339 -17.40 1.06 -15.61
C LEU A 339 -16.45 2.10 -16.21
N ILE A 340 -16.05 3.11 -15.42
CA ILE A 340 -15.03 4.09 -15.83
C ILE A 340 -13.74 3.35 -16.22
N ARG A 341 -13.29 2.43 -15.36
CA ARG A 341 -12.10 1.61 -15.62
C ARG A 341 -12.21 0.76 -16.89
N LYS A 342 -13.37 0.12 -17.12
CA LYS A 342 -13.59 -0.68 -18.34
C LYS A 342 -13.58 0.18 -19.60
N LYS A 343 -14.21 1.37 -19.56
CA LYS A 343 -14.18 2.33 -20.67
C LYS A 343 -12.74 2.80 -20.95
N PHE A 344 -11.96 3.09 -19.90
CA PHE A 344 -10.57 3.49 -20.02
C PHE A 344 -9.68 2.38 -20.62
N ILE A 345 -9.85 1.13 -20.17
CA ILE A 345 -9.13 -0.02 -20.74
C ILE A 345 -9.49 -0.20 -22.21
N LYS A 346 -10.79 -0.16 -22.54
CA LYS A 346 -11.26 -0.27 -23.92
C LYS A 346 -10.65 0.81 -24.81
N TRP A 347 -10.69 2.06 -24.36
CA TRP A 347 -10.06 3.18 -25.10
C TRP A 347 -8.56 2.93 -25.31
N GLN A 348 -7.81 2.47 -24.31
CA GLN A 348 -6.38 2.15 -24.47
C GLN A 348 -6.13 0.94 -25.40
N ASP A 349 -7.05 -0.02 -25.48
CA ASP A 349 -6.95 -1.13 -26.42
C ASP A 349 -7.16 -0.65 -27.89
N GLU A 350 -7.94 0.42 -28.08
CA GLU A 350 -8.21 1.07 -29.37
C GLU A 350 -7.13 2.10 -29.76
N HIS A 351 -6.32 2.57 -28.78
CA HIS A 351 -5.29 3.60 -28.96
C HIS A 351 -3.93 3.13 -28.45
N PRO A 352 -3.29 2.16 -29.14
CA PRO A 352 -2.02 1.58 -28.72
C PRO A 352 -0.82 2.54 -28.81
N GLU A 353 -0.99 3.70 -29.47
CA GLU A 353 0.00 4.78 -29.55
C GLU A 353 0.30 5.44 -28.21
N PHE A 354 -0.62 5.37 -27.24
CA PHE A 354 -0.43 5.92 -25.90
C PHE A 354 0.22 4.91 -24.96
N THR A 355 1.06 5.41 -24.06
CA THR A 355 1.66 4.60 -22.98
C THR A 355 0.56 3.96 -22.15
N ARG A 356 0.59 2.62 -22.04
CA ARG A 356 -0.42 1.89 -21.28
C ARG A 356 -0.24 2.10 -19.77
N ILE A 357 -1.26 2.68 -19.13
CA ILE A 357 -1.32 2.93 -17.70
C ILE A 357 -2.63 2.39 -17.10
N VAL A 358 -2.67 2.21 -15.78
CA VAL A 358 -3.94 1.98 -15.07
C VAL A 358 -4.64 3.30 -14.80
N PHE A 359 -5.98 3.33 -14.62
CA PHE A 359 -6.72 4.56 -14.34
C PHE A 359 -6.11 5.38 -13.18
N HIS A 360 -5.62 4.71 -12.14
CA HIS A 360 -4.90 5.38 -11.04
C HIS A 360 -3.57 6.01 -11.48
N GLY A 361 -3.00 5.59 -12.60
CA GLY A 361 -1.83 6.20 -13.24
C GLY A 361 -2.09 7.65 -13.65
N LEU A 362 -3.31 7.99 -14.10
CA LEU A 362 -3.73 9.36 -14.41
C LEU A 362 -3.51 10.31 -13.21
N ARG A 363 -3.86 9.86 -12.01
CA ARG A 363 -3.62 10.61 -10.78
C ARG A 363 -2.12 10.78 -10.51
N HIS A 364 -1.30 9.78 -10.81
CA HIS A 364 0.15 9.90 -10.70
C HIS A 364 0.71 10.89 -11.74
N SER A 365 0.27 10.81 -13.00
CA SER A 365 0.64 11.76 -14.06
C SER A 365 0.28 13.18 -13.67
N SER A 366 -0.97 13.41 -13.23
CA SER A 366 -1.43 14.71 -12.76
C SER A 366 -0.60 15.25 -11.60
N ALA A 367 -0.38 14.46 -10.54
CA ALA A 367 0.38 14.90 -9.38
C ALA A 367 1.86 15.20 -9.73
N THR A 368 2.45 14.42 -10.64
CA THR A 368 3.78 14.64 -11.19
C THR A 368 3.85 15.99 -11.94
N TYR A 369 2.90 16.22 -12.83
CA TYR A 369 2.82 17.45 -13.60
C TYR A 369 2.61 18.67 -12.70
N GLN A 370 1.67 18.60 -11.73
CA GLN A 370 1.44 19.65 -10.75
C GLN A 370 2.70 19.99 -9.94
N LEU A 371 3.46 18.95 -9.52
CA LEU A 371 4.72 19.17 -8.79
C LEU A 371 5.78 19.86 -9.66
N MET A 372 5.82 19.51 -10.95
CA MET A 372 6.74 20.11 -11.90
C MET A 372 6.42 21.61 -12.15
N ILE A 373 5.14 21.93 -12.42
CA ILE A 373 4.73 23.32 -12.72
C ILE A 373 4.74 24.22 -11.49
N SER A 374 4.53 23.66 -10.28
CA SER A 374 4.62 24.40 -9.02
C SER A 374 6.08 24.67 -8.55
N GLY A 375 7.07 24.24 -9.33
CA GLY A 375 8.48 24.35 -8.93
C GLY A 375 8.87 23.47 -7.74
N GLY A 376 8.11 22.41 -7.47
CA GLY A 376 8.35 21.46 -6.37
C GLY A 376 7.60 21.80 -5.07
N ASP A 377 6.55 22.63 -5.12
CA ASP A 377 5.71 22.89 -3.94
C ASP A 377 4.89 21.65 -3.56
N VAL A 378 5.53 20.81 -2.74
CA VAL A 378 4.93 19.57 -2.24
C VAL A 378 3.67 19.84 -1.41
N LYS A 379 3.58 20.99 -0.72
CA LYS A 379 2.41 21.32 0.13
C LYS A 379 1.19 21.67 -0.70
N ALA A 380 1.35 22.50 -1.73
CA ALA A 380 0.26 22.81 -2.65
C ALA A 380 -0.26 21.56 -3.35
N VAL A 381 0.65 20.72 -3.88
CA VAL A 381 0.29 19.46 -4.54
C VAL A 381 -0.34 18.47 -3.56
N GLN A 382 0.13 18.41 -2.32
CA GLN A 382 -0.49 17.59 -1.27
C GLN A 382 -1.92 18.03 -0.99
N GLY A 383 -2.17 19.35 -0.95
CA GLY A 383 -3.51 19.93 -0.79
C GLY A 383 -4.47 19.50 -1.91
N THR A 384 -4.02 19.57 -3.18
CA THR A 384 -4.81 19.16 -4.33
C THR A 384 -5.03 17.65 -4.38
N THR A 385 -3.98 16.85 -4.14
CA THR A 385 -4.05 15.40 -4.25
C THR A 385 -4.69 14.72 -3.05
N GLY A 386 -4.68 15.34 -1.86
CA GLY A 386 -5.15 14.73 -0.61
C GLY A 386 -4.31 13.53 -0.17
N HIS A 387 -2.99 13.57 -0.36
CA HIS A 387 -2.09 12.56 0.19
C HIS A 387 -1.84 12.82 1.68
N ALA A 388 -2.02 11.79 2.52
CA ALA A 388 -1.80 11.89 3.95
C ALA A 388 -0.34 12.14 4.34
N SER A 389 0.61 11.78 3.48
CA SER A 389 2.05 11.94 3.69
C SER A 389 2.73 12.57 2.49
N ALA A 390 3.52 13.62 2.73
CA ALA A 390 4.38 14.25 1.72
C ALA A 390 5.43 13.26 1.16
N ASN A 391 5.92 12.33 2.00
CA ASN A 391 6.89 11.31 1.58
C ASN A 391 6.39 10.44 0.41
N LEU A 392 5.08 10.22 0.32
CA LEU A 392 4.51 9.46 -0.79
C LEU A 392 4.68 10.22 -2.12
N LEU A 393 4.47 11.54 -2.11
CA LEU A 393 4.72 12.41 -3.27
C LEU A 393 6.21 12.44 -3.62
N VAL A 394 7.07 12.73 -2.65
CA VAL A 394 8.52 12.85 -2.86
C VAL A 394 9.11 11.56 -3.43
N ASN A 395 8.77 10.40 -2.84
CA ASN A 395 9.30 9.11 -3.30
C ASN A 395 8.79 8.69 -4.67
N THR A 396 7.55 9.07 -5.02
CA THR A 396 6.98 8.75 -6.34
C THR A 396 7.63 9.60 -7.45
N TYR A 397 8.12 10.80 -7.11
CA TYR A 397 8.62 11.81 -8.07
C TYR A 397 10.12 12.05 -8.00
N ALA A 398 10.88 11.20 -7.30
CA ALA A 398 12.35 11.31 -7.20
C ALA A 398 13.04 11.30 -8.59
N HIS A 399 12.39 10.74 -9.62
CA HIS A 399 12.92 10.64 -10.99
C HIS A 399 12.97 12.01 -11.73
N ILE A 400 12.12 12.98 -11.36
CA ILE A 400 12.08 14.33 -11.97
C ILE A 400 13.28 15.20 -11.51
N GLN A 401 14.04 14.72 -10.53
CA GLN A 401 15.10 15.51 -9.89
C GLN A 401 16.26 15.92 -10.82
N LYS A 402 16.52 15.26 -11.94
CA LYS A 402 17.64 15.62 -12.83
C LYS A 402 17.45 17.02 -13.46
N ASP A 403 16.27 17.26 -14.03
CA ASP A 403 15.97 18.56 -14.65
C ASP A 403 15.74 19.65 -13.59
N SER A 404 15.12 19.31 -12.47
CA SER A 404 14.98 20.23 -11.33
C SER A 404 16.30 20.60 -10.71
N ARG A 405 17.27 19.68 -10.60
CA ARG A 405 18.63 19.98 -10.15
C ARG A 405 19.38 20.90 -11.09
N LYS A 406 19.22 20.71 -12.41
CA LYS A 406 19.79 21.59 -13.42
C LYS A 406 19.21 23.00 -13.37
N LYS A 407 17.86 23.10 -13.20
CA LYS A 407 17.17 24.38 -13.00
C LYS A 407 17.57 25.04 -11.67
N LEU A 408 17.75 24.26 -10.59
CA LEU A 408 18.23 24.76 -9.31
C LEU A 408 19.63 25.31 -9.41
N GLY A 409 20.54 24.63 -10.13
CA GLY A 409 21.88 25.12 -10.41
C GLY A 409 21.87 26.48 -11.12
N LYS A 410 21.02 26.62 -12.16
CA LYS A 410 20.86 27.92 -12.86
C LYS A 410 20.30 29.01 -11.93
N LYS A 411 19.24 28.71 -11.17
CA LYS A 411 18.67 29.66 -10.19
C LYS A 411 19.67 30.05 -9.10
N PHE A 412 20.50 29.11 -8.67
CA PHE A 412 21.59 29.39 -7.72
C PHE A 412 22.64 30.32 -8.35
N GLU A 413 23.01 30.07 -9.62
CA GLU A 413 23.91 30.90 -10.38
C GLU A 413 23.35 32.32 -10.54
N GLU A 414 22.10 32.46 -10.95
CA GLU A 414 21.41 33.74 -11.13
C GLU A 414 21.17 34.52 -9.82
N GLY A 415 20.89 33.81 -8.71
CA GLY A 415 20.51 34.42 -7.43
C GLY A 415 21.67 34.62 -6.48
N PHE A 416 22.68 33.77 -6.53
CA PHE A 416 23.84 33.83 -5.61
C PHE A 416 24.97 34.68 -6.13
N TYR A 417 25.30 34.55 -7.41
CA TYR A 417 26.35 35.35 -8.02
C TYR A 417 25.79 36.70 -8.48
N LYS A 418 26.29 37.79 -7.91
CA LYS A 418 25.95 39.14 -8.37
C LYS A 418 26.43 39.33 -9.82
N PRO A 419 25.70 40.02 -10.70
CA PRO A 419 26.20 40.38 -12.02
C PRO A 419 27.55 41.11 -11.91
N GLY A 420 28.58 40.53 -12.52
CA GLY A 420 29.96 41.09 -12.46
C GLY A 420 30.82 40.55 -11.34
N ALA A 421 30.39 39.57 -10.54
CA ALA A 421 31.25 38.85 -9.63
C ALA A 421 32.27 38.02 -10.44
N THR A 422 33.46 38.57 -10.63
CA THR A 422 34.60 37.81 -11.12
C THR A 422 34.98 36.81 -10.04
N LEU A 423 34.95 35.54 -10.34
CA LEU A 423 35.59 34.55 -9.50
C LEU A 423 37.01 35.02 -9.26
N VAL A 424 37.38 35.20 -8.00
CA VAL A 424 38.80 35.33 -7.64
C VAL A 424 39.45 34.10 -8.23
N GLN A 425 40.21 34.26 -9.29
CA GLN A 425 41.07 33.19 -9.78
C GLN A 425 41.84 32.70 -8.58
N ALA A 426 41.59 31.45 -8.17
CA ALA A 426 42.47 30.79 -7.24
C ALA A 426 43.88 31.04 -7.81
N ALA A 427 44.74 31.68 -7.05
CA ALA A 427 46.13 31.86 -7.43
C ALA A 427 46.63 30.53 -7.99
N PRO A 428 47.34 30.52 -9.12
CA PRO A 428 47.85 29.27 -9.65
C PRO A 428 48.51 28.56 -8.48
N VAL A 429 48.09 27.36 -8.16
CA VAL A 429 48.82 26.51 -7.24
C VAL A 429 50.18 26.37 -7.91
N GLU A 430 51.20 27.05 -7.36
CA GLU A 430 52.57 26.87 -7.80
C GLU A 430 52.79 25.35 -7.82
N ALA A 431 52.98 24.84 -9.02
CA ALA A 431 53.30 23.44 -9.16
C ALA A 431 54.54 23.18 -8.34
N GLU A 432 54.46 22.32 -7.33
CA GLU A 432 55.64 21.88 -6.59
C GLU A 432 56.72 21.53 -7.62
N PRO A 433 57.95 22.03 -7.44
CA PRO A 433 58.98 21.83 -8.44
C PRO A 433 59.21 20.31 -8.61
N THR A 434 58.67 19.74 -9.69
CA THR A 434 58.94 18.36 -10.06
C THR A 434 60.37 18.27 -10.51
N ILE A 435 61.24 17.78 -9.62
CA ILE A 435 62.62 17.49 -9.96
C ILE A 435 62.60 16.26 -10.89
N SER A 436 63.07 16.42 -12.13
CA SER A 436 63.14 15.30 -13.06
C SER A 436 64.06 14.22 -12.48
N VAL A 437 63.77 12.96 -12.77
CA VAL A 437 64.56 11.81 -12.32
C VAL A 437 66.05 11.94 -12.72
N SER A 438 66.31 12.58 -13.86
CA SER A 438 67.68 12.87 -14.34
C SER A 438 68.38 13.92 -13.47
N ALA A 439 67.69 14.99 -13.05
CA ALA A 439 68.25 16.02 -12.14
C ALA A 439 68.48 15.44 -10.74
N LEU A 440 67.60 14.56 -10.28
CA LEU A 440 67.75 13.84 -9.00
C LEU A 440 68.95 12.89 -9.04
N LEU A 441 69.19 12.19 -10.13
CA LEU A 441 70.34 11.32 -10.33
C LEU A 441 71.67 12.09 -10.41
N GLU A 442 71.71 13.30 -10.97
CA GLU A 442 72.90 14.17 -10.97
C GLU A 442 73.24 14.68 -9.57
N LEU A 443 72.22 15.14 -8.83
CA LEU A 443 72.42 15.58 -7.43
C LEU A 443 72.86 14.43 -6.52
N LEU A 444 72.51 13.21 -6.83
CA LEU A 444 72.91 12.03 -6.09
C LEU A 444 74.33 11.54 -6.46
N LYS A 445 74.91 11.92 -7.57
CA LYS A 445 76.29 11.55 -7.94
C LYS A 445 77.33 12.08 -6.90
N ASP A 446 77.17 13.30 -6.45
CA ASP A 446 78.07 13.96 -5.55
C ASP A 446 77.62 13.95 -4.08
N ALA A 447 76.50 13.29 -3.76
CA ALA A 447 75.96 13.23 -2.40
C ALA A 447 76.77 12.29 -1.48
N ASP A 448 76.89 12.69 -0.21
CA ASP A 448 77.53 11.89 0.83
C ASP A 448 76.95 10.50 1.00
N PRO A 449 77.75 9.47 1.26
CA PRO A 449 77.32 8.10 1.43
C PRO A 449 76.17 7.89 2.43
N SER A 450 76.14 8.75 3.48
CA SER A 450 75.08 8.73 4.51
C SER A 450 73.71 9.13 3.96
N VAL A 451 73.67 10.15 3.07
CA VAL A 451 72.47 10.66 2.41
C VAL A 451 71.91 9.64 1.40
N LYS A 452 72.84 8.94 0.67
CA LYS A 452 72.47 7.88 -0.24
C LYS A 452 71.83 6.67 0.48
N ALA A 453 72.30 6.37 1.69
CA ALA A 453 71.75 5.30 2.52
C ALA A 453 70.36 5.63 3.05
N GLN A 454 70.12 6.88 3.49
CA GLN A 454 68.83 7.34 3.98
C GLN A 454 67.78 7.37 2.86
N LEU A 455 68.12 7.80 1.66
CA LEU A 455 67.22 7.82 0.51
C LEU A 455 66.86 6.38 0.04
N ARG A 456 67.79 5.45 0.10
CA ARG A 456 67.49 4.01 -0.17
C ARG A 456 66.50 3.45 0.85
N LEU A 457 66.61 3.81 2.09
CA LEU A 457 65.66 3.36 3.13
C LEU A 457 64.27 3.95 2.92
N ALA A 458 64.17 5.22 2.53
CA ALA A 458 62.91 5.91 2.30
C ALA A 458 62.20 5.47 1.01
N LEU A 459 62.88 4.87 0.03
CA LEU A 459 62.29 4.35 -1.20
C LEU A 459 61.88 2.87 -1.07
N LEU A 460 62.15 2.20 0.05
CA LEU A 460 61.80 0.82 0.34
C LEU A 460 60.65 0.70 1.37
N THR A 461 60.15 1.78 1.88
CA THR A 461 58.95 1.91 2.73
C THR A 461 57.77 2.48 1.91
#